data_f651902deb41c331e16e235b8ab32bb7
#
_entry.id   f651902deb41c331e16e235b8ab32bb7
#
_cell.length_a   1.000
_cell.length_b   1.000
_cell.length_c   1.000
_cell.angle_alpha   90.00
_cell.angle_beta   90.00
_cell.angle_gamma   90.00
#
_symmetry.space_group_name_H-M   'P 1'
#
loop_
_entity.id
_entity.type
_entity.pdbx_description
1 polymer ?
#
loop_
_entity_poly.entity_id
_entity_poly.type
_entity_poly.pdbx_seq_one_letter_code
_entity_poly.pdbx_strand_id
1 'polypeptide(L)'
;MKKQRKNNTEKIKNQKISWLAKAVYAAAAILAVAPTANAMHIMEGYLPPVFCIAWGIVCLPFLVFGFRSLNRRVQENRRSITLIAMAGAFVFVLSSLKIPSVTGSCSHMTGTGLGAILFGPCAVSVLGIIVLIFQAVLLAHGGLTTLGANCFSMAIAGPILSWLIYKGLSKTRINRRITVFLAASLGDLFTYCVTSVQLALAYPSAQGGVTASAVKFLGIFAPTQLPLAVIEGILTVVVVIALESFAKSELKAIDFEIEEEKE
;
A
#
# COMPACT_ATOMS: atom_id res chain seq x y z
N MET A 1 -32.81 -47.05 14.60
CA MET A 1 -32.18 -46.32 13.50
C MET A 1 -31.99 -44.82 13.74
N LYS A 2 -32.96 -44.04 14.23
CA LYS A 2 -32.80 -42.55 14.46
C LYS A 2 -31.73 -42.14 15.48
N LYS A 3 -31.54 -42.93 16.57
CA LYS A 3 -30.55 -42.66 17.63
C LYS A 3 -29.09 -42.81 17.16
N GLN A 4 -28.85 -43.81 16.29
CA GLN A 4 -27.53 -44.07 15.72
C GLN A 4 -27.12 -42.99 14.68
N ARG A 5 -28.07 -42.46 13.91
CA ARG A 5 -27.84 -41.35 12.97
C ARG A 5 -27.46 -40.05 13.70
N LYS A 6 -28.13 -39.76 14.84
CA LYS A 6 -27.87 -38.57 15.65
C LYS A 6 -26.44 -38.60 16.26
N ASN A 7 -26.03 -39.76 16.79
CA ASN A 7 -24.69 -39.96 17.35
C ASN A 7 -23.59 -39.82 16.27
N ASN A 8 -23.82 -40.32 15.06
CA ASN A 8 -22.84 -40.13 13.97
C ASN A 8 -22.71 -38.66 13.51
N THR A 9 -23.82 -37.95 13.47
CA THR A 9 -23.80 -36.51 13.08
C THR A 9 -23.08 -35.67 14.13
N GLU A 10 -23.28 -35.94 15.42
CA GLU A 10 -22.54 -35.27 16.50
C GLU A 10 -21.04 -35.60 16.51
N LYS A 11 -20.69 -36.86 16.24
CA LYS A 11 -19.28 -37.29 16.11
C LYS A 11 -18.56 -36.55 14.95
N ILE A 12 -19.21 -36.45 13.80
CA ILE A 12 -18.67 -35.78 12.62
C ILE A 12 -18.55 -34.26 12.90
N LYS A 13 -19.53 -33.64 13.58
CA LYS A 13 -19.50 -32.24 13.96
C LYS A 13 -18.36 -31.93 14.95
N ASN A 14 -18.19 -32.78 15.96
CA ASN A 14 -17.12 -32.63 16.94
C ASN A 14 -15.72 -32.85 16.32
N GLN A 15 -15.60 -33.76 15.36
CA GLN A 15 -14.36 -34.01 14.63
C GLN A 15 -13.99 -32.83 13.73
N LYS A 16 -14.97 -32.21 13.04
CA LYS A 16 -14.74 -30.97 12.24
C LYS A 16 -14.35 -29.79 13.11
N ILE A 17 -15.00 -29.61 14.27
CA ILE A 17 -14.66 -28.52 15.22
C ILE A 17 -13.26 -28.74 15.80
N SER A 18 -12.89 -30.00 16.14
CA SER A 18 -11.55 -30.32 16.61
C SER A 18 -10.46 -30.07 15.55
N TRP A 19 -10.77 -30.38 14.28
CA TRP A 19 -9.82 -30.11 13.19
C TRP A 19 -9.63 -28.62 12.94
N LEU A 20 -10.71 -27.84 12.93
CA LEU A 20 -10.68 -26.38 12.83
C LEU A 20 -9.89 -25.74 13.99
N ALA A 21 -10.14 -26.20 15.22
CA ALA A 21 -9.40 -25.73 16.38
C ALA A 21 -7.90 -26.05 16.25
N LYS A 22 -7.52 -27.25 15.82
CA LYS A 22 -6.12 -27.64 15.58
C LYS A 22 -5.48 -26.80 14.47
N ALA A 23 -6.22 -26.51 13.39
CA ALA A 23 -5.74 -25.65 12.31
C ALA A 23 -5.52 -24.19 12.78
N VAL A 24 -6.44 -23.67 13.60
CA VAL A 24 -6.31 -22.33 14.21
C VAL A 24 -5.14 -22.27 15.18
N TYR A 25 -4.96 -23.30 16.04
CA TYR A 25 -3.81 -23.39 16.94
C TYR A 25 -2.49 -23.54 16.19
N ALA A 26 -2.44 -24.33 15.13
CA ALA A 26 -1.26 -24.47 14.28
C ALA A 26 -0.92 -23.14 13.57
N ALA A 27 -1.92 -22.44 13.03
CA ALA A 27 -1.74 -21.13 12.43
C ALA A 27 -1.27 -20.07 13.47
N ALA A 28 -1.86 -20.09 14.68
CA ALA A 28 -1.44 -19.21 15.76
C ALA A 28 -0.02 -19.53 16.27
N ALA A 29 0.36 -20.80 16.33
CA ALA A 29 1.72 -21.22 16.69
C ALA A 29 2.75 -20.82 15.62
N ILE A 30 2.42 -20.93 14.33
CA ILE A 30 3.26 -20.48 13.23
C ILE A 30 3.43 -18.96 13.28
N LEU A 31 2.38 -18.20 13.60
CA LEU A 31 2.42 -16.75 13.79
C LEU A 31 3.24 -16.33 15.03
N ALA A 32 3.23 -17.13 16.10
CA ALA A 32 3.95 -16.84 17.35
C ALA A 32 5.46 -17.15 17.27
N VAL A 33 5.88 -18.04 16.37
CA VAL A 33 7.29 -18.44 16.17
C VAL A 33 7.95 -17.70 15.02
N ALA A 34 7.22 -16.82 14.30
CA ALA A 34 7.80 -16.05 13.22
C ALA A 34 8.93 -15.15 13.76
N PRO A 35 10.19 -15.33 13.31
CA PRO A 35 11.26 -14.39 13.64
C PRO A 35 10.86 -13.02 13.13
N THR A 36 11.34 -11.96 13.79
CA THR A 36 11.05 -10.54 13.52
C THR A 36 10.84 -10.27 12.03
N ALA A 37 9.58 -10.03 11.66
CA ALA A 37 9.17 -9.95 10.27
C ALA A 37 9.81 -8.74 9.58
N ASN A 38 10.59 -9.00 8.54
CA ASN A 38 10.99 -7.96 7.61
C ASN A 38 9.73 -7.51 6.85
N ALA A 39 9.21 -6.35 7.20
CA ALA A 39 8.04 -5.77 6.56
C ALA A 39 8.42 -5.19 5.19
N MET A 40 7.44 -5.02 4.28
CA MET A 40 7.60 -4.25 3.06
C MET A 40 8.04 -2.80 3.37
N HIS A 41 7.60 -2.23 4.49
CA HIS A 41 8.27 -1.09 5.10
C HIS A 41 9.58 -1.54 5.73
N ILE A 42 10.65 -0.83 5.41
CA ILE A 42 11.95 -1.06 6.02
C ILE A 42 11.84 -0.71 7.51
N MET A 43 12.10 -1.69 8.37
CA MET A 43 11.93 -1.57 9.82
C MET A 43 12.94 -0.61 10.44
N GLU A 44 12.60 -0.13 11.65
CA GLU A 44 13.49 0.69 12.48
C GLU A 44 14.85 0.01 12.66
N GLY A 45 15.93 0.78 12.42
CA GLY A 45 17.30 0.29 12.58
C GLY A 45 17.79 -0.73 11.55
N TYR A 46 16.94 -1.16 10.60
CA TYR A 46 17.34 -2.17 9.61
C TYR A 46 18.26 -1.60 8.53
N LEU A 47 18.09 -0.33 8.16
CA LEU A 47 18.89 0.30 7.10
C LEU A 47 20.10 1.01 7.69
N PRO A 48 21.32 0.85 7.10
CA PRO A 48 22.49 1.60 7.55
C PRO A 48 22.26 3.11 7.52
N PRO A 49 22.78 3.90 8.49
CA PRO A 49 22.50 5.34 8.62
C PRO A 49 22.75 6.16 7.36
N VAL A 50 23.77 5.81 6.60
CA VAL A 50 24.11 6.50 5.33
C VAL A 50 22.95 6.43 4.34
N PHE A 51 22.31 5.26 4.19
CA PHE A 51 21.15 5.08 3.31
C PHE A 51 19.90 5.80 3.86
N CYS A 52 19.72 5.80 5.20
CA CYS A 52 18.63 6.54 5.83
C CYS A 52 18.71 8.04 5.50
N ILE A 53 19.89 8.63 5.65
CA ILE A 53 20.14 10.05 5.36
C ILE A 53 19.99 10.33 3.87
N ALA A 54 20.59 9.50 3.01
CA ALA A 54 20.53 9.67 1.56
C ALA A 54 19.08 9.68 1.04
N TRP A 55 18.27 8.69 1.42
CA TRP A 55 16.86 8.64 1.03
C TRP A 55 16.04 9.79 1.62
N GLY A 56 16.36 10.20 2.86
CA GLY A 56 15.75 11.38 3.47
C GLY A 56 15.99 12.64 2.65
N ILE A 57 17.25 12.90 2.23
CA ILE A 57 17.62 14.05 1.40
C ILE A 57 16.88 14.02 0.06
N VAL A 58 16.82 12.84 -0.59
CA VAL A 58 16.11 12.68 -1.88
C VAL A 58 14.61 12.99 -1.76
N CYS A 59 13.99 12.75 -0.59
CA CYS A 59 12.58 13.07 -0.37
C CYS A 59 12.29 14.57 -0.22
N LEU A 60 13.25 15.37 0.28
CA LEU A 60 13.01 16.78 0.63
C LEU A 60 12.39 17.63 -0.49
N PRO A 61 12.87 17.60 -1.74
CA PRO A 61 12.26 18.39 -2.80
C PRO A 61 10.79 18.01 -3.04
N PHE A 62 10.46 16.70 -3.04
CA PHE A 62 9.09 16.24 -3.24
C PHE A 62 8.17 16.67 -2.11
N LEU A 63 8.63 16.65 -0.87
CA LEU A 63 7.88 17.12 0.29
C LEU A 63 7.64 18.63 0.23
N VAL A 64 8.65 19.43 -0.16
CA VAL A 64 8.49 20.88 -0.32
C VAL A 64 7.49 21.21 -1.41
N PHE A 65 7.59 20.59 -2.59
CA PHE A 65 6.62 20.78 -3.67
C PHE A 65 5.24 20.25 -3.29
N GLY A 66 5.17 19.12 -2.59
CA GLY A 66 3.92 18.54 -2.10
C GLY A 66 3.21 19.45 -1.11
N PHE A 67 3.93 19.99 -0.13
CA PHE A 67 3.37 20.93 0.83
C PHE A 67 2.82 22.20 0.14
N ARG A 68 3.59 22.76 -0.79
CA ARG A 68 3.12 23.92 -1.58
C ARG A 68 1.86 23.58 -2.39
N SER A 69 1.83 22.41 -3.02
CA SER A 69 0.67 21.94 -3.80
C SER A 69 -0.58 21.78 -2.94
N LEU A 70 -0.44 21.13 -1.78
CA LEU A 70 -1.55 20.96 -0.84
C LEU A 70 -2.05 22.28 -0.28
N ASN A 71 -1.13 23.16 0.16
CA ASN A 71 -1.49 24.45 0.71
C ASN A 71 -2.24 25.32 -0.31
N ARG A 72 -1.78 25.33 -1.56
CA ARG A 72 -2.46 26.04 -2.65
C ARG A 72 -3.90 25.51 -2.84
N ARG A 73 -4.09 24.20 -2.94
CA ARG A 73 -5.42 23.58 -3.11
C ARG A 73 -6.37 23.92 -1.97
N VAL A 74 -5.87 23.88 -0.74
CA VAL A 74 -6.65 24.22 0.46
C VAL A 74 -7.02 25.71 0.47
N GLN A 75 -6.15 26.59 0.02
CA GLN A 75 -6.44 28.02 -0.09
C GLN A 75 -7.46 28.33 -1.19
N GLU A 76 -7.34 27.67 -2.35
CA GLU A 76 -8.27 27.82 -3.47
C GLU A 76 -9.66 27.27 -3.13
N ASN A 77 -9.73 26.13 -2.44
CA ASN A 77 -11.02 25.55 -2.04
C ASN A 77 -10.89 24.74 -0.73
N ARG A 78 -11.50 25.26 0.35
CA ARG A 78 -11.48 24.60 1.66
C ARG A 78 -12.17 23.23 1.68
N ARG A 79 -13.09 22.93 0.76
CA ARG A 79 -13.73 21.61 0.64
C ARG A 79 -12.73 20.51 0.25
N SER A 80 -11.63 20.88 -0.39
CA SER A 80 -10.53 19.94 -0.71
C SER A 80 -9.95 19.26 0.52
N ILE A 81 -10.03 19.89 1.71
CA ILE A 81 -9.52 19.32 2.97
C ILE A 81 -10.20 17.98 3.27
N THR A 82 -11.51 17.89 3.05
CA THR A 82 -12.26 16.65 3.32
C THR A 82 -11.78 15.50 2.46
N LEU A 83 -11.62 15.72 1.14
CA LEU A 83 -11.10 14.70 0.23
C LEU A 83 -9.63 14.34 0.54
N ILE A 84 -8.80 15.33 0.89
CA ILE A 84 -7.41 15.11 1.28
C ILE A 84 -7.35 14.24 2.54
N ALA A 85 -8.17 14.55 3.54
CA ALA A 85 -8.25 13.77 4.78
C ALA A 85 -8.76 12.34 4.52
N MET A 86 -9.79 12.18 3.68
CA MET A 86 -10.31 10.86 3.28
C MET A 86 -9.26 10.04 2.54
N ALA A 87 -8.52 10.65 1.61
CA ALA A 87 -7.43 9.97 0.91
C ALA A 87 -6.30 9.56 1.88
N GLY A 88 -5.93 10.42 2.82
CA GLY A 88 -4.96 10.09 3.87
C GLY A 88 -5.43 8.95 4.77
N ALA A 89 -6.71 8.96 5.17
CA ALA A 89 -7.31 7.87 5.94
C ALA A 89 -7.33 6.56 5.14
N PHE A 90 -7.64 6.59 3.85
CA PHE A 90 -7.61 5.44 2.97
C PHE A 90 -6.20 4.84 2.89
N VAL A 91 -5.18 5.68 2.68
CA VAL A 91 -3.76 5.26 2.70
C VAL A 91 -3.42 4.61 4.03
N PHE A 92 -3.79 5.24 5.16
CA PHE A 92 -3.51 4.72 6.49
C PHE A 92 -4.17 3.36 6.74
N VAL A 93 -5.45 3.22 6.41
CA VAL A 93 -6.21 1.97 6.63
C VAL A 93 -5.62 0.83 5.78
N LEU A 94 -5.44 1.04 4.47
CA LEU A 94 -4.94 -0.01 3.58
C LEU A 94 -3.52 -0.43 3.95
N SER A 95 -2.65 0.51 4.23
CA SER A 95 -1.26 0.22 4.58
C SER A 95 -1.06 -0.32 6.01
N SER A 96 -2.09 -0.22 6.85
CA SER A 96 -2.10 -0.86 8.18
C SER A 96 -2.52 -2.33 8.15
N LEU A 97 -3.20 -2.78 7.10
CA LEU A 97 -3.63 -4.17 6.91
C LEU A 97 -2.44 -5.03 6.47
N LYS A 98 -1.76 -5.62 7.44
CA LYS A 98 -0.56 -6.43 7.22
C LYS A 98 -0.94 -7.88 6.96
N ILE A 99 -0.37 -8.48 5.92
CA ILE A 99 -0.46 -9.91 5.65
C ILE A 99 0.93 -10.51 5.84
N PRO A 100 1.08 -11.56 6.68
CA PRO A 100 2.34 -12.28 6.80
C PRO A 100 2.78 -12.79 5.42
N SER A 101 4.03 -12.52 5.07
CA SER A 101 4.65 -13.00 3.84
C SER A 101 5.63 -14.13 4.12
N VAL A 102 6.23 -14.68 3.08
CA VAL A 102 7.24 -15.73 3.17
C VAL A 102 8.44 -15.23 4.00
N THR A 103 9.08 -16.13 4.76
CA THR A 103 10.30 -15.83 5.55
C THR A 103 10.12 -14.80 6.68
N GLY A 104 8.90 -14.67 7.24
CA GLY A 104 8.64 -13.76 8.36
C GLY A 104 8.57 -12.28 7.98
N SER A 105 8.51 -11.94 6.69
CA SER A 105 8.18 -10.61 6.20
C SER A 105 6.68 -10.35 6.27
N CYS A 106 6.24 -9.10 6.12
CA CYS A 106 4.84 -8.78 5.89
C CYS A 106 4.69 -7.89 4.66
N SER A 107 3.60 -8.09 3.96
CA SER A 107 3.19 -7.28 2.82
C SER A 107 1.88 -6.56 3.15
N HIS A 108 1.66 -5.43 2.52
CA HIS A 108 0.44 -4.64 2.67
C HIS A 108 0.19 -3.86 1.39
N MET A 109 -1.04 -3.41 1.23
CA MET A 109 -1.40 -2.44 0.19
C MET A 109 -0.87 -1.06 0.56
N THR A 110 -0.64 -0.20 -0.43
CA THR A 110 -0.18 1.18 -0.18
C THR A 110 -1.32 2.17 -0.04
N GLY A 111 -2.36 2.02 -0.83
CA GLY A 111 -3.48 2.96 -0.92
C GLY A 111 -3.11 4.31 -1.56
N THR A 112 -1.85 4.52 -1.90
CA THR A 112 -1.35 5.81 -2.40
C THR A 112 -1.78 6.11 -3.83
N GLY A 113 -2.16 5.08 -4.59
CA GLY A 113 -2.69 5.20 -5.95
C GLY A 113 -3.92 6.10 -6.04
N LEU A 114 -4.86 5.99 -5.09
CA LEU A 114 -6.03 6.87 -5.02
C LEU A 114 -5.63 8.35 -4.89
N GLY A 115 -4.76 8.65 -3.93
CA GLY A 115 -4.29 10.03 -3.73
C GLY A 115 -3.55 10.58 -4.94
N ALA A 116 -2.76 9.75 -5.63
CA ALA A 116 -2.03 10.13 -6.84
C ALA A 116 -2.97 10.47 -7.99
N ILE A 117 -4.04 9.71 -8.15
CA ILE A 117 -5.10 9.95 -9.16
C ILE A 117 -5.86 11.24 -8.88
N LEU A 118 -6.22 11.50 -7.62
CA LEU A 118 -7.04 12.66 -7.22
C LEU A 118 -6.22 13.97 -7.14
N PHE A 119 -5.03 13.93 -6.55
CA PHE A 119 -4.29 15.14 -6.18
C PHE A 119 -2.93 15.26 -6.87
N GLY A 120 -2.50 14.20 -7.56
CA GLY A 120 -1.17 14.12 -8.13
C GLY A 120 -0.09 13.67 -7.12
N PRO A 121 1.08 13.23 -7.62
CA PRO A 121 2.09 12.55 -6.81
C PRO A 121 2.73 13.44 -5.75
N CYS A 122 2.92 14.74 -6.04
CA CYS A 122 3.51 15.66 -5.06
C CYS A 122 2.65 15.82 -3.81
N ALA A 123 1.32 15.90 -3.94
CA ALA A 123 0.43 15.98 -2.78
C ALA A 123 0.49 14.72 -1.92
N VAL A 124 0.58 13.56 -2.57
CA VAL A 124 0.67 12.26 -1.89
C VAL A 124 1.95 12.10 -1.09
N SER A 125 3.06 12.72 -1.50
CA SER A 125 4.31 12.65 -0.73
C SER A 125 4.14 13.18 0.70
N VAL A 126 3.34 14.25 0.88
CA VAL A 126 3.05 14.83 2.20
C VAL A 126 2.04 13.97 2.96
N LEU A 127 0.97 13.49 2.30
CA LEU A 127 0.02 12.58 2.93
C LEU A 127 0.71 11.30 3.39
N GLY A 128 1.55 10.72 2.54
CA GLY A 128 2.26 9.48 2.82
C GLY A 128 3.26 9.62 3.98
N ILE A 129 4.03 10.72 4.06
CA ILE A 129 4.96 10.88 5.19
C ILE A 129 4.21 11.04 6.52
N ILE A 130 3.07 11.74 6.53
CA ILE A 130 2.22 11.84 7.72
C ILE A 130 1.73 10.45 8.14
N VAL A 131 1.20 9.67 7.20
CA VAL A 131 0.75 8.30 7.46
C VAL A 131 1.89 7.43 7.98
N LEU A 132 3.07 7.48 7.36
CA LEU A 132 4.25 6.71 7.78
C LEU A 132 4.72 7.07 9.19
N ILE A 133 4.65 8.35 9.59
CA ILE A 133 4.94 8.77 10.97
C ILE A 133 3.93 8.15 11.93
N PHE A 134 2.63 8.22 11.65
CA PHE A 134 1.62 7.59 12.48
C PHE A 134 1.80 6.07 12.57
N GLN A 135 2.15 5.42 11.48
CA GLN A 135 2.41 3.98 11.49
C GLN A 135 3.64 3.62 12.30
N ALA A 136 4.73 4.38 12.18
CA ALA A 136 5.93 4.14 12.96
C ALA A 136 5.68 4.32 14.47
N VAL A 137 4.95 5.37 14.86
CA VAL A 137 4.72 5.71 16.28
C VAL A 137 3.61 4.87 16.92
N LEU A 138 2.48 4.65 16.21
CA LEU A 138 1.30 3.99 16.79
C LEU A 138 1.26 2.49 16.54
N LEU A 139 1.81 2.02 15.42
CA LEU A 139 1.66 0.63 14.98
C LEU A 139 2.99 -0.14 14.99
N ALA A 140 4.10 0.50 15.38
CA ALA A 140 5.46 -0.06 15.26
C ALA A 140 5.69 -0.65 13.84
N HIS A 141 5.25 0.08 12.81
CA HIS A 141 5.30 -0.34 11.41
C HIS A 141 6.20 0.58 10.60
N GLY A 142 7.26 0.04 9.98
CA GLY A 142 8.35 0.84 9.44
C GLY A 142 9.27 1.33 10.56
N GLY A 143 9.82 2.52 10.41
CA GLY A 143 10.68 3.13 11.42
C GLY A 143 10.89 4.62 11.16
N LEU A 144 11.20 5.36 12.23
CA LEU A 144 11.53 6.79 12.12
C LEU A 144 12.89 7.01 11.46
N THR A 145 13.87 6.13 11.72
CA THR A 145 15.18 6.17 11.06
C THR A 145 15.09 5.84 9.58
N THR A 146 14.20 4.93 9.21
CA THR A 146 13.97 4.48 7.83
C THR A 146 12.88 5.26 7.11
N LEU A 147 12.34 6.31 7.73
CA LEU A 147 11.22 7.11 7.23
C LEU A 147 11.48 7.66 5.81
N GLY A 148 12.71 8.12 5.53
CA GLY A 148 13.09 8.61 4.21
C GLY A 148 12.99 7.54 3.12
N ALA A 149 13.50 6.33 3.37
CA ALA A 149 13.43 5.24 2.42
C ALA A 149 11.98 4.79 2.18
N ASN A 150 11.20 4.62 3.24
CA ASN A 150 9.78 4.25 3.15
C ASN A 150 8.96 5.35 2.46
N CYS A 151 9.25 6.62 2.73
CA CYS A 151 8.61 7.76 2.06
C CYS A 151 8.93 7.76 0.56
N PHE A 152 10.19 7.53 0.18
CA PHE A 152 10.57 7.51 -1.22
C PHE A 152 9.85 6.40 -1.99
N SER A 153 9.84 5.18 -1.48
CA SER A 153 9.19 4.07 -2.17
C SER A 153 7.67 4.22 -2.23
N MET A 154 7.01 4.43 -1.09
CA MET A 154 5.56 4.39 -0.97
C MET A 154 4.88 5.72 -1.31
N ALA A 155 5.46 6.85 -0.88
CA ALA A 155 4.80 8.15 -0.99
C ALA A 155 5.27 8.98 -2.19
N ILE A 156 6.34 8.57 -2.88
CA ILE A 156 6.90 9.28 -4.03
C ILE A 156 6.92 8.40 -5.27
N ALA A 157 7.68 7.32 -5.28
CA ALA A 157 7.91 6.50 -6.47
C ALA A 157 6.63 5.79 -6.95
N GLY A 158 5.92 5.09 -6.06
CA GLY A 158 4.63 4.45 -6.37
C GLY A 158 3.61 5.43 -6.92
N PRO A 159 3.29 6.52 -6.21
CA PRO A 159 2.39 7.57 -6.68
C PRO A 159 2.77 8.23 -8.00
N ILE A 160 4.05 8.43 -8.28
CA ILE A 160 4.51 8.94 -9.58
C ILE A 160 4.10 7.98 -10.70
N LEU A 161 4.36 6.69 -10.54
CA LEU A 161 3.99 5.69 -11.55
C LEU A 161 2.46 5.58 -11.68
N SER A 162 1.72 5.54 -10.57
CA SER A 162 0.25 5.55 -10.59
C SER A 162 -0.30 6.73 -11.38
N TRP A 163 0.21 7.93 -11.12
CA TRP A 163 -0.20 9.14 -11.80
C TRP A 163 0.15 9.13 -13.29
N LEU A 164 1.35 8.67 -13.66
CA LEU A 164 1.78 8.56 -15.06
C LEU A 164 0.90 7.60 -15.84
N ILE A 165 0.58 6.43 -15.26
CA ILE A 165 -0.30 5.43 -15.87
C ILE A 165 -1.71 6.01 -16.03
N TYR A 166 -2.26 6.60 -14.95
CA TYR A 166 -3.58 7.20 -15.01
C TYR A 166 -3.66 8.29 -16.08
N LYS A 167 -2.73 9.25 -16.07
CA LYS A 167 -2.70 10.35 -17.03
C LYS A 167 -2.42 9.90 -18.47
N GLY A 168 -1.60 8.87 -18.63
CA GLY A 168 -1.31 8.29 -19.95
C GLY A 168 -2.52 7.57 -20.54
N LEU A 169 -3.15 6.68 -19.77
CA LEU A 169 -4.28 5.88 -20.21
C LEU A 169 -5.58 6.68 -20.30
N SER A 170 -5.77 7.73 -19.49
CA SER A 170 -6.95 8.62 -19.60
C SER A 170 -7.06 9.33 -20.95
N LYS A 171 -5.94 9.44 -21.68
CA LYS A 171 -5.95 9.99 -23.05
C LYS A 171 -6.30 8.96 -24.12
N THR A 172 -6.49 7.72 -23.76
CA THR A 172 -6.82 6.62 -24.66
C THR A 172 -8.31 6.27 -24.55
N ARG A 173 -8.79 5.36 -25.41
CA ARG A 173 -10.18 4.88 -25.38
C ARG A 173 -10.43 3.78 -24.33
N ILE A 174 -9.50 3.58 -23.40
CA ILE A 174 -9.61 2.56 -22.36
C ILE A 174 -10.63 3.03 -21.31
N ASN A 175 -11.45 2.09 -20.85
CA ASN A 175 -12.42 2.34 -19.80
C ASN A 175 -11.73 2.89 -18.55
N ARG A 176 -12.29 3.96 -17.98
CA ARG A 176 -11.74 4.66 -16.82
C ARG A 176 -11.54 3.74 -15.61
N ARG A 177 -12.46 2.82 -15.36
CA ARG A 177 -12.33 1.85 -14.25
C ARG A 177 -11.11 0.97 -14.43
N ILE A 178 -10.81 0.53 -15.65
CA ILE A 178 -9.60 -0.24 -15.99
C ILE A 178 -8.36 0.65 -15.79
N THR A 179 -8.42 1.90 -16.21
CA THR A 179 -7.33 2.87 -16.03
C THR A 179 -7.00 3.08 -14.55
N VAL A 180 -8.01 3.28 -13.71
CA VAL A 180 -7.86 3.42 -12.24
C VAL A 180 -7.27 2.14 -11.64
N PHE A 181 -7.81 0.98 -12.02
CA PHE A 181 -7.32 -0.32 -11.57
C PHE A 181 -5.83 -0.50 -11.88
N LEU A 182 -5.44 -0.29 -13.13
CA LEU A 182 -4.05 -0.44 -13.56
C LEU A 182 -3.13 0.57 -12.89
N ALA A 183 -3.57 1.81 -12.74
CA ALA A 183 -2.79 2.85 -12.08
C ALA A 183 -2.50 2.50 -10.62
N ALA A 184 -3.50 2.06 -9.85
CA ALA A 184 -3.33 1.69 -8.45
C ALA A 184 -2.50 0.40 -8.31
N SER A 185 -2.85 -0.66 -9.02
CA SER A 185 -2.16 -1.95 -8.93
C SER A 185 -0.69 -1.88 -9.33
N LEU A 186 -0.39 -1.22 -10.45
CA LEU A 186 1.00 -1.11 -10.92
C LEU A 186 1.81 -0.13 -10.07
N GLY A 187 1.19 0.90 -9.49
CA GLY A 187 1.83 1.80 -8.55
C GLY A 187 2.23 1.09 -7.26
N ASP A 188 1.35 0.24 -6.71
CA ASP A 188 1.65 -0.59 -5.55
C ASP A 188 2.80 -1.57 -5.84
N LEU A 189 2.75 -2.28 -6.96
CA LEU A 189 3.84 -3.16 -7.39
C LEU A 189 5.16 -2.42 -7.57
N PHE A 190 5.13 -1.20 -8.08
CA PHE A 190 6.33 -0.40 -8.25
C PHE A 190 6.94 0.04 -6.92
N THR A 191 6.11 0.38 -5.94
CA THR A 191 6.56 0.65 -4.56
C THR A 191 7.39 -0.51 -4.02
N TYR A 192 6.90 -1.72 -4.19
CA TYR A 192 7.57 -2.94 -3.79
C TYR A 192 8.90 -3.16 -4.55
N CYS A 193 8.92 -2.91 -5.87
CA CYS A 193 10.16 -3.01 -6.66
C CYS A 193 11.21 -2.01 -6.15
N VAL A 194 10.83 -0.77 -5.88
CA VAL A 194 11.73 0.26 -5.35
C VAL A 194 12.27 -0.13 -3.98
N THR A 195 11.43 -0.62 -3.07
CA THR A 195 11.87 -1.10 -1.75
C THR A 195 12.88 -2.26 -1.89
N SER A 196 12.63 -3.20 -2.81
CA SER A 196 13.56 -4.30 -3.08
C SER A 196 14.93 -3.81 -3.57
N VAL A 197 14.95 -2.79 -4.41
CA VAL A 197 16.18 -2.14 -4.87
C VAL A 197 16.88 -1.40 -3.73
N GLN A 198 16.15 -0.68 -2.89
CA GLN A 198 16.70 0.01 -1.72
C GLN A 198 17.41 -0.97 -0.78
N LEU A 199 16.78 -2.11 -0.50
CA LEU A 199 17.36 -3.17 0.33
C LEU A 199 18.56 -3.82 -0.34
N ALA A 200 18.52 -4.04 -1.64
CA ALA A 200 19.63 -4.62 -2.39
C ALA A 200 20.87 -3.72 -2.45
N LEU A 201 20.66 -2.39 -2.51
CA LEU A 201 21.75 -1.41 -2.44
C LEU A 201 22.42 -1.40 -1.07
N ALA A 202 21.64 -1.57 0.01
CA ALA A 202 22.16 -1.61 1.37
C ALA A 202 22.82 -2.94 1.72
N TYR A 203 22.32 -4.04 1.15
CA TYR A 203 22.73 -5.41 1.44
C TYR A 203 23.03 -6.20 0.15
N PRO A 204 24.10 -5.88 -0.57
CA PRO A 204 24.47 -6.61 -1.76
C PRO A 204 24.86 -8.06 -1.41
N SER A 205 24.48 -9.00 -2.27
CA SER A 205 24.84 -10.40 -2.09
C SER A 205 26.35 -10.63 -2.30
N ALA A 206 26.95 -11.51 -1.51
CA ALA A 206 28.35 -11.90 -1.68
C ALA A 206 28.62 -12.53 -3.07
N GLN A 207 27.62 -13.22 -3.64
CA GLN A 207 27.68 -13.78 -4.98
C GLN A 207 26.63 -13.08 -5.86
N GLY A 208 27.09 -12.30 -6.85
CA GLY A 208 26.21 -11.59 -7.78
C GLY A 208 25.80 -10.17 -7.40
N GLY A 209 26.31 -9.63 -6.27
CA GLY A 209 26.17 -8.21 -5.91
C GLY A 209 24.73 -7.72 -5.71
N VAL A 210 24.48 -6.47 -6.11
CA VAL A 210 23.19 -5.80 -5.98
C VAL A 210 22.08 -6.49 -6.77
N THR A 211 22.38 -6.94 -7.99
CA THR A 211 21.39 -7.57 -8.87
C THR A 211 20.83 -8.86 -8.27
N ALA A 212 21.73 -9.74 -7.78
CA ALA A 212 21.30 -10.99 -7.16
C ALA A 212 20.48 -10.74 -5.89
N SER A 213 20.86 -9.73 -5.09
CA SER A 213 20.11 -9.32 -3.90
C SER A 213 18.75 -8.76 -4.27
N ALA A 214 18.63 -7.92 -5.30
CA ALA A 214 17.36 -7.38 -5.77
C ALA A 214 16.39 -8.49 -6.22
N VAL A 215 16.87 -9.45 -7.03
CA VAL A 215 16.07 -10.59 -7.45
C VAL A 215 15.59 -11.42 -6.25
N LYS A 216 16.46 -11.62 -5.25
CA LYS A 216 16.08 -12.32 -4.01
C LYS A 216 14.95 -11.60 -3.25
N PHE A 217 15.07 -10.27 -3.03
CA PHE A 217 14.03 -9.50 -2.36
C PHE A 217 12.72 -9.46 -3.16
N LEU A 218 12.82 -9.29 -4.49
CA LEU A 218 11.66 -9.38 -5.38
C LEU A 218 10.95 -10.72 -5.24
N GLY A 219 11.69 -11.83 -5.23
CA GLY A 219 11.12 -13.17 -5.07
C GLY A 219 10.48 -13.43 -3.71
N ILE A 220 10.99 -12.82 -2.64
CA ILE A 220 10.44 -12.94 -1.28
C ILE A 220 9.07 -12.25 -1.19
N PHE A 221 8.92 -11.08 -1.77
CA PHE A 221 7.70 -10.29 -1.64
C PHE A 221 6.63 -10.65 -2.69
N ALA A 222 7.01 -11.05 -3.90
CA ALA A 222 6.09 -11.28 -5.02
C ALA A 222 4.87 -12.15 -4.69
N PRO A 223 4.99 -13.29 -3.97
CA PRO A 223 3.85 -14.17 -3.71
C PRO A 223 2.69 -13.50 -2.96
N THR A 224 3.00 -12.55 -2.10
CA THR A 224 1.99 -11.81 -1.32
C THR A 224 1.63 -10.47 -1.95
N GLN A 225 2.60 -9.79 -2.57
CA GLN A 225 2.35 -8.46 -3.13
C GLN A 225 1.55 -8.49 -4.43
N LEU A 226 1.71 -9.51 -5.26
CA LEU A 226 0.91 -9.62 -6.49
C LEU A 226 -0.60 -9.71 -6.23
N PRO A 227 -1.10 -10.59 -5.33
CA PRO A 227 -2.51 -10.58 -4.94
C PRO A 227 -2.95 -9.27 -4.30
N LEU A 228 -2.12 -8.66 -3.43
CA LEU A 228 -2.44 -7.41 -2.76
C LEU A 228 -2.60 -6.24 -3.74
N ALA A 229 -1.74 -6.15 -4.74
CA ALA A 229 -1.84 -5.13 -5.77
C ALA A 229 -3.15 -5.24 -6.58
N VAL A 230 -3.60 -6.46 -6.86
CA VAL A 230 -4.92 -6.67 -7.51
C VAL A 230 -6.05 -6.21 -6.59
N ILE A 231 -5.99 -6.54 -5.31
CA ILE A 231 -6.99 -6.12 -4.31
C ILE A 231 -6.98 -4.59 -4.17
N GLU A 232 -5.81 -3.95 -4.08
CA GLU A 232 -5.68 -2.49 -4.03
C GLU A 232 -6.32 -1.83 -5.27
N GLY A 233 -6.07 -2.37 -6.46
CA GLY A 233 -6.67 -1.87 -7.68
C GLY A 233 -8.20 -1.95 -7.65
N ILE A 234 -8.76 -3.07 -7.21
CA ILE A 234 -10.23 -3.25 -7.09
C ILE A 234 -10.80 -2.26 -6.06
N LEU A 235 -10.20 -2.17 -4.87
CA LEU A 235 -10.66 -1.27 -3.81
C LEU A 235 -10.59 0.19 -4.25
N THR A 236 -9.53 0.58 -4.96
CA THR A 236 -9.39 1.94 -5.49
C THR A 236 -10.50 2.26 -6.51
N VAL A 237 -10.84 1.32 -7.40
CA VAL A 237 -11.96 1.49 -8.33
C VAL A 237 -13.28 1.65 -7.59
N VAL A 238 -13.55 0.82 -6.58
CA VAL A 238 -14.78 0.92 -5.77
C VAL A 238 -14.87 2.27 -5.08
N VAL A 239 -13.77 2.76 -4.50
CA VAL A 239 -13.75 4.06 -3.84
C VAL A 239 -13.94 5.20 -4.85
N VAL A 240 -13.33 5.14 -6.03
CA VAL A 240 -13.55 6.17 -7.07
C VAL A 240 -15.02 6.20 -7.51
N ILE A 241 -15.66 5.05 -7.74
CA ILE A 241 -17.10 4.97 -8.05
C ILE A 241 -17.94 5.58 -6.90
N ALA A 242 -17.62 5.26 -5.66
CA ALA A 242 -18.32 5.83 -4.51
C ALA A 242 -18.15 7.36 -4.42
N LEU A 243 -16.94 7.87 -4.66
CA LEU A 243 -16.69 9.32 -4.70
C LEU A 243 -17.47 10.00 -5.84
N GLU A 244 -17.51 9.40 -7.03
CA GLU A 244 -18.28 9.90 -8.17
C GLU A 244 -19.79 9.91 -7.88
N SER A 245 -20.29 8.97 -7.07
CA SER A 245 -21.70 8.90 -6.72
C SER A 245 -22.11 9.86 -5.59
N PHE A 246 -21.26 9.94 -4.54
CA PHE A 246 -21.65 10.60 -3.27
C PHE A 246 -20.89 11.91 -3.00
N ALA A 247 -19.76 12.17 -3.67
CA ALA A 247 -18.89 13.32 -3.42
C ALA A 247 -18.65 14.15 -4.70
N LYS A 248 -19.66 14.28 -5.56
CA LYS A 248 -19.55 15.02 -6.85
C LYS A 248 -19.11 16.48 -6.65
N SER A 249 -19.62 17.15 -5.62
CA SER A 249 -19.28 18.56 -5.32
C SER A 249 -17.82 18.72 -4.91
N GLU A 250 -17.30 17.77 -4.14
CA GLU A 250 -15.93 17.74 -3.67
C GLU A 250 -14.96 17.39 -4.80
N LEU A 251 -15.34 16.45 -5.69
CA LEU A 251 -14.55 16.11 -6.87
C LEU A 251 -14.45 17.28 -7.85
N LYS A 252 -15.54 17.99 -8.10
CA LYS A 252 -15.53 19.22 -8.89
C LYS A 252 -14.64 20.31 -8.27
N ALA A 253 -14.58 20.37 -6.95
CA ALA A 253 -13.74 21.32 -6.22
C ALA A 253 -12.24 21.10 -6.38
N ILE A 254 -11.81 19.94 -6.85
CA ILE A 254 -10.42 19.58 -7.15
C ILE A 254 -10.14 19.41 -8.65
N ASP A 255 -11.07 19.85 -9.50
CA ASP A 255 -11.01 19.74 -10.98
C ASP A 255 -10.85 18.28 -11.46
N PHE A 256 -11.44 17.33 -10.71
CA PHE A 256 -11.45 15.94 -11.11
C PHE A 256 -12.57 15.69 -12.11
N GLU A 257 -12.22 15.21 -13.31
CA GLU A 257 -13.19 14.87 -14.35
C GLU A 257 -14.10 13.74 -13.84
N ILE A 258 -15.38 13.96 -13.83
CA ILE A 258 -16.42 12.98 -13.49
C ILE A 258 -16.94 12.37 -14.77
N GLU A 259 -17.04 11.05 -14.84
CA GLU A 259 -17.69 10.37 -15.96
C GLU A 259 -19.21 10.65 -15.85
N GLU A 260 -19.74 11.53 -16.70
CA GLU A 260 -21.19 11.71 -16.80
C GLU A 260 -21.77 10.43 -17.41
N GLU A 261 -22.64 9.76 -16.66
CA GLU A 261 -23.44 8.67 -17.23
C GLU A 261 -24.14 9.20 -18.47
N LYS A 262 -23.79 8.66 -19.61
CA LYS A 262 -24.59 8.86 -20.84
C LYS A 262 -25.90 8.13 -20.60
N GLU A 263 -26.95 8.92 -20.33
CA GLU A 263 -28.34 8.46 -20.38
C GLU A 263 -28.67 7.81 -21.72
#